data_c3bbb0e879685698dcf338cdaccb0312
#
_entry.id   c3bbb0e879685698dcf338cdaccb0312
#
_cell.length_a   1.000
_cell.length_b   1.000
_cell.length_c   1.000
_cell.angle_alpha   90.00
_cell.angle_beta   90.00
_cell.angle_gamma   90.00
#
_symmetry.space_group_name_H-M   'P 1'
#
loop_
_entity.id
_entity.type
_entity.pdbx_description
1 polymer ?
#
loop_
_entity_poly.entity_id
_entity_poly.type
_entity_poly.pdbx_seq_one_letter_code
_entity_poly.pdbx_strand_id
1 'polypeptide(L)'
;MSQAKNQPHGGMGPGPKHGPGGPRHMMGGKPKESHATIKRLLEYMGKDKMLVVLALVFVLVFSGATLAGSYMLKPIVDQLGKTALQVASLKNKNLDFSTVLADGTWTLLKGVLTMLVIYGVGVLANYLQQRIMIGVSQRALIRIRKDLFDHLQDMPVRYFDTNATGDIMSRFTNDIDMIGELLNNTVIQLISGAISIIGTTIIMICLNIWLALLTIVMVPVMVKAGGSIAKRSSRYYREQQSALGDLNGYIEETVTGQKVVKVFCHEDKAVEEFVDLNNDLREKQIKAQFFGGIMGPVMGNIGQVCYGLTAAIGGLLCYFGRLSIGGLTVFVNYSRQFSRPINEISMQVNTIFSALAGAERVFAVMDADVEQADDEDAVEMKDVKGEVIMEHVNFGYDENKVILKDINLYAHAGQKVAFVGSTGAGKTTITNLLNRFYDIQEGTITIDGIDVKKYKRRSLRENIAMVLQDTHLFSGTVRENIRYGRPDATDEEVEQAAKTASAHSFIMRLEDGYDTVLEGDGTNLSQGQRQLLNIARAALSLAPILVLDEATSSVDTRTEMHIDHGMERLMKNRTTFVIAHRLSTVRNADCIMVLEQGEIIERGTHEELLAKRGRYYQLYTGAVELD
;
A
#
# COMPACT_ATOMS: atom_id res chain seq x y z
N MET A 1 15.78 67.57 18.16
CA MET A 1 15.64 68.11 16.79
C MET A 1 16.36 67.17 15.86
N SER A 2 15.70 66.44 15.11
CA SER A 2 15.53 66.27 13.68
C SER A 2 14.87 64.93 13.40
N GLN A 3 13.71 65.02 12.79
CA GLN A 3 12.87 63.91 12.33
C GLN A 3 13.50 63.28 11.08
N ALA A 4 13.55 61.92 11.02
CA ALA A 4 13.74 61.22 9.76
C ALA A 4 12.57 60.24 9.54
N LYS A 5 11.93 60.45 8.38
CA LYS A 5 10.70 59.86 7.89
C LYS A 5 10.77 58.32 7.70
N ASN A 6 9.72 57.63 8.11
CA ASN A 6 9.33 56.29 7.64
C ASN A 6 9.14 56.27 6.12
N GLN A 7 9.78 55.33 5.45
CA GLN A 7 9.40 54.84 4.13
C GLN A 7 8.88 53.41 4.24
N PRO A 8 7.81 53.01 3.55
CA PRO A 8 7.25 51.65 3.62
C PRO A 8 8.03 50.73 2.72
N HIS A 9 8.46 49.60 3.29
CA HIS A 9 9.05 48.48 2.52
C HIS A 9 7.95 47.85 1.64
N GLY A 10 8.23 47.84 0.35
CA GLY A 10 7.40 47.18 -0.68
C GLY A 10 7.34 45.68 -0.45
N GLY A 11 6.12 45.17 -0.47
CA GLY A 11 5.87 43.75 -0.35
C GLY A 11 6.47 42.96 -1.53
N MET A 12 7.28 41.98 -1.23
CA MET A 12 7.62 40.92 -2.18
C MET A 12 6.39 40.02 -2.34
N GLY A 13 5.94 39.89 -3.58
CA GLY A 13 4.86 38.99 -3.95
C GLY A 13 5.26 37.51 -3.76
N PRO A 14 4.29 36.60 -3.63
CA PRO A 14 4.55 35.21 -3.41
C PRO A 14 5.22 34.60 -4.65
N GLY A 15 6.41 34.02 -4.46
CA GLY A 15 7.13 33.25 -5.47
C GLY A 15 6.38 31.99 -5.87
N PRO A 16 6.70 31.39 -7.03
CA PRO A 16 5.96 30.25 -7.59
C PRO A 16 6.14 29.00 -6.71
N LYS A 17 5.01 28.48 -6.23
CA LYS A 17 4.92 27.18 -5.56
C LYS A 17 5.07 26.06 -6.60
N HIS A 18 6.25 25.58 -6.87
CA HIS A 18 6.49 24.29 -7.50
C HIS A 18 7.70 23.62 -6.88
N GLY A 19 7.46 22.82 -5.82
CA GLY A 19 8.34 21.73 -5.44
C GLY A 19 7.75 20.40 -5.93
N PRO A 20 8.56 19.40 -6.26
CA PRO A 20 8.07 18.08 -6.65
C PRO A 20 7.30 17.48 -5.47
N GLY A 21 6.04 17.10 -5.74
CA GLY A 21 5.15 16.55 -4.74
C GLY A 21 5.70 15.26 -4.17
N GLY A 22 6.10 15.29 -2.90
CA GLY A 22 6.23 14.09 -2.08
C GLY A 22 4.89 13.32 -2.06
N PRO A 23 4.91 12.03 -1.74
CA PRO A 23 3.71 11.21 -1.81
C PRO A 23 2.62 11.82 -0.93
N ARG A 24 1.62 12.41 -1.57
CA ARG A 24 0.38 12.78 -0.91
C ARG A 24 -0.24 11.48 -0.41
N HIS A 25 -0.05 11.15 0.86
CA HIS A 25 -0.95 10.25 1.55
C HIS A 25 -2.36 10.82 1.39
N MET A 26 -3.07 10.40 0.37
CA MET A 26 -4.49 10.66 0.20
C MET A 26 -5.20 9.94 1.34
N MET A 27 -5.43 10.65 2.45
CA MET A 27 -6.44 10.26 3.42
C MET A 27 -7.74 10.05 2.66
N GLY A 28 -8.30 8.86 2.81
CA GLY A 28 -9.42 8.26 2.13
C GLY A 28 -10.44 9.24 1.55
N GLY A 29 -10.41 9.39 0.22
CA GLY A 29 -11.55 9.91 -0.50
C GLY A 29 -12.77 9.05 -0.18
N LYS A 30 -13.97 9.64 -0.19
CA LYS A 30 -15.19 8.83 -0.08
C LYS A 30 -15.17 7.80 -1.20
N PRO A 31 -15.42 6.51 -0.88
CA PRO A 31 -15.47 5.47 -1.90
C PRO A 31 -16.50 5.84 -2.97
N LYS A 32 -16.15 5.61 -4.25
CA LYS A 32 -16.99 5.99 -5.39
C LYS A 32 -18.02 4.90 -5.70
N GLU A 33 -17.65 3.61 -5.51
CA GLU A 33 -18.46 2.44 -5.85
C GLU A 33 -18.59 1.46 -4.68
N SER A 34 -18.97 1.97 -3.51
CA SER A 34 -19.05 1.18 -2.26
C SER A 34 -19.82 -0.14 -2.39
N HIS A 35 -20.88 -0.18 -3.20
CA HIS A 35 -21.71 -1.38 -3.31
C HIS A 35 -21.03 -2.51 -4.09
N ALA A 36 -20.36 -2.18 -5.20
CA ALA A 36 -19.59 -3.15 -5.99
C ALA A 36 -18.42 -3.70 -5.17
N THR A 37 -17.70 -2.81 -4.47
CA THR A 37 -16.58 -3.16 -3.59
C THR A 37 -17.00 -4.09 -2.45
N ILE A 38 -18.10 -3.79 -1.76
CA ILE A 38 -18.63 -4.66 -0.69
C ILE A 38 -19.03 -6.04 -1.25
N LYS A 39 -19.70 -6.08 -2.40
CA LYS A 39 -20.08 -7.35 -3.03
C LYS A 39 -18.85 -8.21 -3.32
N ARG A 40 -17.81 -7.63 -3.91
CA ARG A 40 -16.56 -8.32 -4.23
C ARG A 40 -15.83 -8.82 -2.97
N LEU A 41 -15.78 -8.02 -1.89
CA LEU A 41 -15.26 -8.46 -0.60
C LEU A 41 -16.04 -9.63 -0.02
N LEU A 42 -17.37 -9.60 -0.13
CA LEU A 42 -18.23 -10.72 0.31
C LEU A 42 -18.01 -11.98 -0.54
N GLU A 43 -17.71 -11.86 -1.83
CA GLU A 43 -17.35 -12.99 -2.69
C GLU A 43 -16.05 -13.66 -2.24
N TYR A 44 -15.03 -12.88 -1.84
CA TYR A 44 -13.79 -13.43 -1.25
C TYR A 44 -14.06 -14.19 0.06
N MET A 45 -15.00 -13.71 0.89
CA MET A 45 -15.44 -14.43 2.09
C MET A 45 -16.35 -15.60 1.76
N GLY A 46 -17.07 -15.57 0.65
CA GLY A 46 -18.08 -16.54 0.24
C GLY A 46 -17.56 -17.97 0.04
N LYS A 47 -16.25 -18.13 -0.20
CA LYS A 47 -15.60 -19.45 -0.23
C LYS A 47 -15.66 -20.17 1.13
N ASP A 48 -15.80 -19.41 2.24
CA ASP A 48 -15.91 -19.90 3.62
C ASP A 48 -17.31 -19.66 4.21
N LYS A 49 -18.36 -19.58 3.38
CA LYS A 49 -19.74 -19.19 3.77
C LYS A 49 -20.32 -19.93 4.97
N MET A 50 -20.04 -21.23 5.11
CA MET A 50 -20.51 -22.00 6.27
C MET A 50 -19.89 -21.50 7.58
N LEU A 51 -18.62 -21.18 7.57
CA LEU A 51 -17.93 -20.64 8.75
C LEU A 51 -18.40 -19.21 9.09
N VAL A 52 -18.70 -18.39 8.08
CA VAL A 52 -19.30 -17.06 8.26
C VAL A 52 -20.68 -17.19 8.90
N VAL A 53 -21.54 -18.08 8.40
CA VAL A 53 -22.87 -18.34 9.00
C VAL A 53 -22.73 -18.85 10.44
N LEU A 54 -21.79 -19.75 10.70
CA LEU A 54 -21.54 -20.26 12.05
C LEU A 54 -21.06 -19.13 12.99
N ALA A 55 -20.19 -18.25 12.53
CA ALA A 55 -19.77 -17.08 13.29
C ALA A 55 -20.94 -16.15 13.61
N LEU A 56 -21.85 -15.91 12.65
CA LEU A 56 -23.07 -15.12 12.86
C LEU A 56 -24.00 -15.76 13.91
N VAL A 57 -24.14 -17.10 13.91
CA VAL A 57 -24.88 -17.83 14.96
C VAL A 57 -24.24 -17.58 16.34
N PHE A 58 -22.91 -17.64 16.44
CA PHE A 58 -22.23 -17.34 17.70
C PHE A 58 -22.37 -15.87 18.13
N VAL A 59 -22.42 -14.91 17.18
CA VAL A 59 -22.76 -13.51 17.48
C VAL A 59 -24.16 -13.41 18.10
N LEU A 60 -25.14 -14.12 17.54
CA LEU A 60 -26.51 -14.15 18.10
C LEU A 60 -26.56 -14.77 19.50
N VAL A 61 -25.86 -15.89 19.69
CA VAL A 61 -25.76 -16.55 21.02
C VAL A 61 -25.08 -15.63 22.03
N PHE A 62 -23.98 -15.01 21.68
CA PHE A 62 -23.26 -14.05 22.55
C PHE A 62 -24.14 -12.84 22.92
N SER A 63 -24.77 -12.21 21.93
CA SER A 63 -25.64 -11.06 22.15
C SER A 63 -26.86 -11.45 22.98
N GLY A 64 -27.47 -12.59 22.68
CA GLY A 64 -28.58 -13.16 23.44
C GLY A 64 -28.20 -13.48 24.89
N ALA A 65 -27.05 -14.09 25.11
CA ALA A 65 -26.55 -14.38 26.45
C ALA A 65 -26.28 -13.10 27.27
N THR A 66 -25.73 -12.05 26.62
CA THR A 66 -25.49 -10.75 27.26
C THR A 66 -26.81 -10.09 27.68
N LEU A 67 -27.81 -10.10 26.80
CA LEU A 67 -29.13 -9.56 27.09
C LEU A 67 -29.85 -10.38 28.18
N ALA A 68 -29.89 -11.70 28.07
CA ALA A 68 -30.53 -12.59 29.03
C ALA A 68 -29.85 -12.52 30.41
N GLY A 69 -28.50 -12.51 30.43
CA GLY A 69 -27.74 -12.35 31.69
C GLY A 69 -28.07 -11.06 32.40
N SER A 70 -28.17 -9.94 31.68
CA SER A 70 -28.61 -8.65 32.25
C SER A 70 -30.05 -8.69 32.75
N TYR A 71 -30.97 -9.39 32.03
CA TYR A 71 -32.35 -9.54 32.46
C TYR A 71 -32.51 -10.36 33.74
N MET A 72 -31.64 -11.35 33.98
CA MET A 72 -31.64 -12.19 35.20
C MET A 72 -31.43 -11.40 36.49
N LEU A 73 -30.93 -10.17 36.42
CA LEU A 73 -30.86 -9.27 37.58
C LEU A 73 -32.26 -8.96 38.15
N LYS A 74 -33.34 -8.92 37.31
CA LYS A 74 -34.69 -8.63 37.76
C LYS A 74 -35.21 -9.65 38.78
N PRO A 75 -35.33 -10.95 38.45
CA PRO A 75 -35.83 -11.94 39.41
C PRO A 75 -34.91 -12.06 40.65
N ILE A 76 -33.61 -11.88 40.53
CA ILE A 76 -32.66 -11.92 41.65
C ILE A 76 -32.93 -10.78 42.63
N VAL A 77 -33.00 -9.53 42.13
CA VAL A 77 -33.25 -8.35 42.99
C VAL A 77 -34.68 -8.36 43.56
N ASP A 78 -35.68 -8.75 42.76
CA ASP A 78 -37.06 -8.85 43.25
C ASP A 78 -37.22 -9.92 44.35
N GLN A 79 -36.51 -11.05 44.21
CA GLN A 79 -36.50 -12.09 45.24
C GLN A 79 -35.80 -11.61 46.52
N LEU A 80 -34.67 -10.93 46.37
CA LEU A 80 -33.94 -10.34 47.52
C LEU A 80 -34.82 -9.36 48.29
N GLY A 81 -35.54 -8.50 47.57
CA GLY A 81 -36.49 -7.55 48.17
C GLY A 81 -37.64 -8.26 48.92
N LYS A 82 -38.23 -9.31 48.30
CA LYS A 82 -39.29 -10.11 48.94
C LYS A 82 -38.79 -10.80 50.22
N THR A 83 -37.64 -11.46 50.15
CA THR A 83 -37.03 -12.14 51.29
C THR A 83 -36.71 -11.16 52.41
N ALA A 84 -36.13 -9.98 52.10
CA ALA A 84 -35.84 -8.94 53.08
C ALA A 84 -37.10 -8.41 53.80
N LEU A 85 -38.17 -8.16 53.06
CA LEU A 85 -39.45 -7.72 53.64
C LEU A 85 -40.09 -8.80 54.54
N GLN A 86 -40.05 -10.07 54.14
CA GLN A 86 -40.56 -11.19 54.95
C GLN A 86 -39.76 -11.36 56.23
N VAL A 87 -38.43 -11.34 56.15
CA VAL A 87 -37.54 -11.41 57.32
C VAL A 87 -37.81 -10.23 58.31
N ALA A 88 -37.94 -9.00 57.76
CA ALA A 88 -38.24 -7.81 58.58
C ALA A 88 -39.61 -7.94 59.26
N SER A 89 -40.62 -8.47 58.56
CA SER A 89 -41.97 -8.66 59.19
C SER A 89 -41.99 -9.74 60.25
N LEU A 90 -41.28 -10.85 60.11
CA LEU A 90 -41.16 -11.94 61.07
C LEU A 90 -40.35 -11.49 62.30
N LYS A 91 -39.25 -10.76 62.05
CA LYS A 91 -38.44 -10.17 63.16
C LYS A 91 -39.24 -9.21 64.04
N ASN A 92 -40.07 -8.34 63.46
CA ASN A 92 -40.97 -7.45 64.20
C ASN A 92 -42.02 -8.19 65.04
N LYS A 93 -42.36 -9.43 64.63
CA LYS A 93 -43.30 -10.30 65.36
C LYS A 93 -42.60 -11.27 66.31
N ASN A 94 -41.28 -11.19 66.51
CA ASN A 94 -40.45 -12.13 67.29
C ASN A 94 -40.62 -13.61 66.86
N LEU A 95 -40.87 -13.86 65.54
CA LEU A 95 -41.00 -15.19 64.99
C LEU A 95 -39.67 -15.64 64.38
N ASP A 96 -39.47 -16.96 64.28
CA ASP A 96 -38.29 -17.53 63.65
C ASP A 96 -38.32 -17.25 62.11
N PHE A 97 -37.24 -16.69 61.60
CA PHE A 97 -37.04 -16.33 60.16
C PHE A 97 -35.95 -17.17 59.46
N SER A 98 -35.37 -18.16 60.19
CA SER A 98 -34.24 -18.96 59.68
C SER A 98 -34.58 -19.72 58.43
N THR A 99 -35.79 -20.30 58.33
CA THR A 99 -36.27 -21.03 57.14
C THR A 99 -36.46 -20.13 55.92
N VAL A 100 -37.03 -18.92 56.11
CA VAL A 100 -37.26 -17.95 55.03
C VAL A 100 -35.92 -17.41 54.52
N LEU A 101 -34.95 -17.22 55.45
CA LEU A 101 -33.62 -16.80 55.07
C LEU A 101 -32.88 -17.89 54.28
N ALA A 102 -32.99 -19.17 54.72
CA ALA A 102 -32.39 -20.31 54.01
C ALA A 102 -32.97 -20.50 52.60
N ASP A 103 -34.31 -20.46 52.45
CA ASP A 103 -34.96 -20.54 51.14
C ASP A 103 -34.63 -19.36 50.23
N GLY A 104 -34.59 -18.15 50.78
CA GLY A 104 -34.17 -16.96 50.04
C GLY A 104 -32.73 -17.03 49.54
N THR A 105 -31.80 -17.47 50.39
CA THR A 105 -30.38 -17.65 50.02
C THR A 105 -30.22 -18.75 48.98
N TRP A 106 -30.94 -19.86 49.07
CA TRP A 106 -30.92 -20.94 48.06
C TRP A 106 -31.44 -20.48 46.69
N THR A 107 -32.51 -19.70 46.66
CA THR A 107 -33.07 -19.13 45.44
C THR A 107 -32.13 -18.11 44.79
N LEU A 108 -31.47 -17.27 45.60
CA LEU A 108 -30.42 -16.36 45.14
C LEU A 108 -29.24 -17.12 44.52
N LEU A 109 -28.76 -18.18 45.20
CA LEU A 109 -27.67 -19.00 44.72
C LEU A 109 -27.99 -19.62 43.34
N LYS A 110 -29.21 -20.18 43.20
CA LYS A 110 -29.69 -20.69 41.88
C LYS A 110 -29.70 -19.61 40.81
N GLY A 111 -30.18 -18.41 41.15
CA GLY A 111 -30.19 -17.27 40.22
C GLY A 111 -28.78 -16.87 39.76
N VAL A 112 -27.84 -16.78 40.71
CA VAL A 112 -26.43 -16.47 40.42
C VAL A 112 -25.76 -17.56 39.57
N LEU A 113 -26.00 -18.84 39.92
CA LEU A 113 -25.46 -19.97 39.11
C LEU A 113 -26.02 -19.96 37.69
N THR A 114 -27.33 -19.70 37.51
CA THR A 114 -27.95 -19.57 36.19
C THR A 114 -27.30 -18.43 35.39
N MET A 115 -27.09 -17.28 36.03
CA MET A 115 -26.43 -16.13 35.42
C MET A 115 -24.98 -16.47 34.99
N LEU A 116 -24.25 -17.19 35.84
CA LEU A 116 -22.89 -17.65 35.57
C LEU A 116 -22.84 -18.59 34.34
N VAL A 117 -23.80 -19.53 34.23
CA VAL A 117 -23.91 -20.41 33.06
C VAL A 117 -24.21 -19.60 31.79
N ILE A 118 -25.17 -18.66 31.85
CA ILE A 118 -25.51 -17.80 30.70
C ILE A 118 -24.29 -17.02 30.21
N TYR A 119 -23.58 -16.36 31.13
CA TYR A 119 -22.37 -15.62 30.75
C TYR A 119 -21.24 -16.54 30.28
N GLY A 120 -21.09 -17.72 30.89
CA GLY A 120 -20.12 -18.73 30.45
C GLY A 120 -20.36 -19.18 29.00
N VAL A 121 -21.62 -19.45 28.64
CA VAL A 121 -22.01 -19.74 27.23
C VAL A 121 -21.72 -18.54 26.34
N GLY A 122 -22.01 -17.31 26.80
CA GLY A 122 -21.71 -16.10 26.05
C GLY A 122 -20.22 -15.92 25.78
N VAL A 123 -19.36 -16.10 26.79
CA VAL A 123 -17.90 -16.00 26.66
C VAL A 123 -17.37 -17.04 25.67
N LEU A 124 -17.86 -18.30 25.78
CA LEU A 124 -17.46 -19.35 24.85
C LEU A 124 -17.89 -19.04 23.41
N ALA A 125 -19.12 -18.57 23.24
CA ALA A 125 -19.62 -18.16 21.91
C ALA A 125 -18.80 -17.02 21.31
N ASN A 126 -18.46 -16.01 22.11
CA ASN A 126 -17.60 -14.89 21.67
C ASN A 126 -16.21 -15.37 21.27
N TYR A 127 -15.60 -16.25 22.05
CA TYR A 127 -14.28 -16.82 21.73
C TYR A 127 -14.31 -17.60 20.42
N LEU A 128 -15.29 -18.49 20.23
CA LEU A 128 -15.43 -19.30 19.02
C LEU A 128 -15.69 -18.40 17.79
N GLN A 129 -16.57 -17.43 17.92
CA GLN A 129 -16.85 -16.44 16.90
C GLN A 129 -15.59 -15.70 16.45
N GLN A 130 -14.82 -15.15 17.38
CA GLN A 130 -13.60 -14.41 17.06
C GLN A 130 -12.58 -15.33 16.38
N ARG A 131 -12.35 -16.53 16.90
CA ARG A 131 -11.42 -17.50 16.32
C ARG A 131 -11.80 -17.88 14.86
N ILE A 132 -13.09 -18.09 14.61
CA ILE A 132 -13.59 -18.40 13.25
C ILE A 132 -13.38 -17.21 12.33
N MET A 133 -13.75 -15.99 12.75
CA MET A 133 -13.67 -14.81 11.90
C MET A 133 -12.24 -14.42 11.56
N ILE A 134 -11.30 -14.52 12.51
CA ILE A 134 -9.88 -14.35 12.22
C ILE A 134 -9.43 -15.34 11.13
N GLY A 135 -9.81 -16.62 11.25
CA GLY A 135 -9.47 -17.62 10.25
C GLY A 135 -10.06 -17.34 8.86
N VAL A 136 -11.32 -16.93 8.79
CA VAL A 136 -12.01 -16.57 7.52
C VAL A 136 -11.38 -15.33 6.89
N SER A 137 -11.17 -14.28 7.67
CA SER A 137 -10.57 -13.03 7.20
C SER A 137 -9.15 -13.24 6.70
N GLN A 138 -8.30 -13.94 7.45
CA GLN A 138 -6.92 -14.21 7.00
C GLN A 138 -6.88 -15.02 5.69
N ARG A 139 -7.77 -16.01 5.52
CA ARG A 139 -7.86 -16.73 4.24
C ARG A 139 -8.34 -15.83 3.10
N ALA A 140 -9.28 -14.92 3.34
CA ALA A 140 -9.70 -13.94 2.35
C ALA A 140 -8.56 -13.00 1.96
N LEU A 141 -7.79 -12.48 2.94
CA LEU A 141 -6.64 -11.59 2.70
C LEU A 141 -5.52 -12.30 1.92
N ILE A 142 -5.23 -13.57 2.25
CA ILE A 142 -4.24 -14.36 1.50
C ILE A 142 -4.66 -14.49 0.03
N ARG A 143 -5.95 -14.75 -0.24
CA ARG A 143 -6.48 -14.82 -1.62
C ARG A 143 -6.35 -13.48 -2.32
N ILE A 144 -6.75 -12.38 -1.68
CA ILE A 144 -6.64 -11.02 -2.25
C ILE A 144 -5.18 -10.70 -2.57
N ARG A 145 -4.24 -10.96 -1.64
CA ARG A 145 -2.81 -10.72 -1.88
C ARG A 145 -2.28 -11.56 -3.04
N LYS A 146 -2.69 -12.83 -3.11
CA LYS A 146 -2.29 -13.71 -4.19
C LYS A 146 -2.81 -13.22 -5.54
N ASP A 147 -4.12 -12.97 -5.64
CA ASP A 147 -4.75 -12.54 -6.89
C ASP A 147 -4.20 -11.18 -7.35
N LEU A 148 -3.92 -10.26 -6.40
CA LEU A 148 -3.26 -8.98 -6.68
C LEU A 148 -1.83 -9.18 -7.22
N PHE A 149 -1.06 -10.09 -6.61
CA PHE A 149 0.31 -10.35 -7.01
C PHE A 149 0.38 -11.06 -8.37
N ASP A 150 -0.48 -12.06 -8.57
CA ASP A 150 -0.58 -12.79 -9.85
C ASP A 150 -0.92 -11.80 -10.98
N HIS A 151 -1.93 -10.95 -10.77
CA HIS A 151 -2.32 -9.93 -11.75
C HIS A 151 -1.19 -8.91 -12.03
N LEU A 152 -0.44 -8.52 -10.99
CA LEU A 152 0.68 -7.58 -11.14
C LEU A 152 1.80 -8.16 -12.02
N GLN A 153 2.02 -9.50 -12.01
CA GLN A 153 3.00 -10.13 -12.89
C GLN A 153 2.60 -10.08 -14.37
N ASP A 154 1.32 -10.00 -14.66
CA ASP A 154 0.77 -9.95 -16.02
C ASP A 154 0.63 -8.51 -16.55
N MET A 155 1.00 -7.50 -15.74
CA MET A 155 0.88 -6.10 -16.13
C MET A 155 1.95 -5.64 -17.12
N PRO A 156 1.61 -4.72 -18.05
CA PRO A 156 2.60 -4.14 -18.98
C PRO A 156 3.61 -3.27 -18.23
N VAL A 157 4.84 -3.16 -18.75
CA VAL A 157 5.91 -2.32 -18.19
C VAL A 157 5.45 -0.87 -18.00
N ARG A 158 4.59 -0.38 -18.91
CA ARG A 158 3.99 0.96 -18.82
C ARG A 158 3.34 1.24 -17.46
N TYR A 159 2.73 0.23 -16.82
CA TYR A 159 2.12 0.39 -15.51
C TYR A 159 3.16 0.75 -14.46
N PHE A 160 4.32 0.09 -14.48
CA PHE A 160 5.41 0.34 -13.53
C PHE A 160 6.13 1.66 -13.80
N ASP A 161 6.22 2.09 -15.06
CA ASP A 161 6.82 3.37 -15.44
C ASP A 161 5.94 4.57 -15.04
N THR A 162 4.62 4.38 -14.98
CA THR A 162 3.65 5.45 -14.67
C THR A 162 3.23 5.50 -13.20
N ASN A 163 3.47 4.43 -12.42
CA ASN A 163 3.09 4.34 -11.03
C ASN A 163 4.32 4.19 -10.13
N ALA A 164 4.39 5.00 -9.08
CA ALA A 164 5.49 4.90 -8.12
C ALA A 164 5.48 3.55 -7.38
N THR A 165 6.63 2.91 -7.25
CA THR A 165 6.79 1.63 -6.53
C THR A 165 6.21 1.68 -5.12
N GLY A 166 6.38 2.82 -4.41
CA GLY A 166 5.81 3.02 -3.08
C GLY A 166 4.29 2.96 -3.05
N ASP A 167 3.62 3.48 -4.09
CA ASP A 167 2.17 3.41 -4.21
C ASP A 167 1.70 1.96 -4.43
N ILE A 168 2.38 1.22 -5.29
CA ILE A 168 2.10 -0.21 -5.53
C ILE A 168 2.28 -1.00 -4.22
N MET A 169 3.40 -0.81 -3.52
CA MET A 169 3.67 -1.47 -2.24
C MET A 169 2.62 -1.12 -1.17
N SER A 170 2.12 0.12 -1.14
CA SER A 170 1.05 0.53 -0.22
C SER A 170 -0.26 -0.24 -0.43
N ARG A 171 -0.53 -0.77 -1.66
CA ARG A 171 -1.70 -1.66 -1.91
C ARG A 171 -1.55 -2.99 -1.17
N PHE A 172 -0.33 -3.56 -1.14
CA PHE A 172 -0.06 -4.83 -0.46
C PHE A 172 -0.02 -4.73 1.06
N THR A 173 0.34 -3.57 1.58
CA THR A 173 0.48 -3.30 3.02
C THR A 173 -0.74 -2.57 3.57
N ASN A 174 -0.76 -1.26 3.50
CA ASN A 174 -1.74 -0.41 4.16
C ASN A 174 -3.19 -0.69 3.72
N ASP A 175 -3.43 -0.82 2.41
CA ASP A 175 -4.79 -0.99 1.90
C ASP A 175 -5.36 -2.37 2.27
N ILE A 176 -4.55 -3.43 2.17
CA ILE A 176 -4.97 -4.79 2.56
C ILE A 176 -5.12 -4.90 4.08
N ASP A 177 -4.30 -4.23 4.88
CA ASP A 177 -4.45 -4.23 6.35
C ASP A 177 -5.74 -3.52 6.78
N MET A 178 -6.13 -2.44 6.10
CA MET A 178 -7.43 -1.79 6.30
C MET A 178 -8.62 -2.70 5.95
N ILE A 179 -8.51 -3.47 4.85
CA ILE A 179 -9.49 -4.50 4.50
C ILE A 179 -9.55 -5.56 5.62
N GLY A 180 -8.40 -5.96 6.15
CA GLY A 180 -8.31 -6.90 7.27
C GLY A 180 -9.04 -6.42 8.51
N GLU A 181 -8.85 -5.16 8.90
CA GLU A 181 -9.54 -4.54 10.03
C GLU A 181 -11.06 -4.52 9.83
N LEU A 182 -11.52 -4.17 8.62
CA LEU A 182 -12.94 -4.21 8.27
C LEU A 182 -13.53 -5.62 8.44
N LEU A 183 -12.86 -6.63 7.89
CA LEU A 183 -13.36 -8.01 7.89
C LEU A 183 -13.28 -8.68 9.26
N ASN A 184 -12.22 -8.42 10.05
CA ASN A 184 -12.02 -9.03 11.36
C ASN A 184 -12.93 -8.45 12.43
N ASN A 185 -12.97 -7.12 12.54
CA ASN A 185 -13.53 -6.43 13.70
C ASN A 185 -14.80 -5.67 13.36
N THR A 186 -14.76 -4.83 12.32
CA THR A 186 -15.81 -3.85 12.05
C THR A 186 -17.15 -4.49 11.70
N VAL A 187 -17.15 -5.50 10.83
CA VAL A 187 -18.40 -6.20 10.42
C VAL A 187 -19.07 -6.86 11.62
N ILE A 188 -18.30 -7.51 12.49
CA ILE A 188 -18.81 -8.18 13.69
C ILE A 188 -19.39 -7.16 14.67
N GLN A 189 -18.66 -6.06 14.92
CA GLN A 189 -19.10 -5.01 15.83
C GLN A 189 -20.39 -4.34 15.34
N LEU A 190 -20.53 -4.10 14.05
CA LEU A 190 -21.77 -3.56 13.47
C LEU A 190 -22.96 -4.51 13.68
N ILE A 191 -22.79 -5.80 13.39
CA ILE A 191 -23.87 -6.78 13.55
C ILE A 191 -24.23 -6.98 15.01
N SER A 192 -23.24 -7.18 15.89
CA SER A 192 -23.43 -7.32 17.32
C SER A 192 -24.06 -6.07 17.94
N GLY A 193 -23.60 -4.87 17.53
CA GLY A 193 -24.13 -3.59 17.95
C GLY A 193 -25.60 -3.41 17.55
N ALA A 194 -25.94 -3.74 16.30
CA ALA A 194 -27.33 -3.69 15.82
C ALA A 194 -28.24 -4.64 16.59
N ILE A 195 -27.81 -5.90 16.80
CA ILE A 195 -28.56 -6.87 17.61
C ILE A 195 -28.74 -6.38 19.04
N SER A 196 -27.68 -5.81 19.63
CA SER A 196 -27.72 -5.26 20.99
C SER A 196 -28.70 -4.10 21.11
N ILE A 197 -28.69 -3.14 20.18
CA ILE A 197 -29.61 -2.00 20.15
C ILE A 197 -31.06 -2.48 20.01
N ILE A 198 -31.34 -3.36 19.04
CA ILE A 198 -32.69 -3.87 18.79
C ILE A 198 -33.18 -4.68 20.00
N GLY A 199 -32.37 -5.62 20.48
CA GLY A 199 -32.72 -6.48 21.62
C GLY A 199 -32.94 -5.69 22.91
N THR A 200 -32.04 -4.75 23.23
CA THR A 200 -32.18 -3.86 24.39
C THR A 200 -33.46 -3.02 24.29
N THR A 201 -33.73 -2.43 23.09
CA THR A 201 -34.96 -1.65 22.86
C THR A 201 -36.23 -2.47 23.09
N ILE A 202 -36.29 -3.68 22.55
CA ILE A 202 -37.46 -4.59 22.72
C ILE A 202 -37.66 -4.88 24.22
N ILE A 203 -36.61 -5.27 24.94
CA ILE A 203 -36.71 -5.59 26.39
C ILE A 203 -37.11 -4.35 27.18
N MET A 204 -36.59 -3.18 26.90
CA MET A 204 -36.95 -1.93 27.57
C MET A 204 -38.43 -1.57 27.35
N ILE A 205 -38.97 -1.73 26.13
CA ILE A 205 -40.39 -1.51 25.86
C ILE A 205 -41.26 -2.49 26.61
N CYS A 206 -40.88 -3.78 26.67
CA CYS A 206 -41.59 -4.81 27.43
C CYS A 206 -41.55 -4.57 28.96
N LEU A 207 -40.50 -3.95 29.47
CA LEU A 207 -40.39 -3.63 30.88
C LEU A 207 -41.23 -2.42 31.28
N ASN A 208 -41.06 -1.31 30.57
CA ASN A 208 -41.83 -0.09 30.82
C ASN A 208 -41.71 0.88 29.59
N ILE A 209 -42.81 1.13 28.90
CA ILE A 209 -42.83 1.96 27.69
C ILE A 209 -42.46 3.41 27.94
N TRP A 210 -42.81 3.99 29.11
CA TRP A 210 -42.52 5.39 29.42
C TRP A 210 -41.02 5.66 29.61
N LEU A 211 -40.36 4.75 30.36
CA LEU A 211 -38.90 4.82 30.53
C LEU A 211 -38.16 4.51 29.22
N ALA A 212 -38.69 3.57 28.41
CA ALA A 212 -38.14 3.29 27.10
C ALA A 212 -38.18 4.55 26.18
N LEU A 213 -39.32 5.25 26.18
CA LEU A 213 -39.48 6.48 25.40
C LEU A 213 -38.48 7.55 25.85
N LEU A 214 -38.30 7.73 27.19
CA LEU A 214 -37.29 8.65 27.71
C LEU A 214 -35.88 8.33 27.19
N THR A 215 -35.48 7.08 27.22
CA THR A 215 -34.15 6.65 26.75
C THR A 215 -34.03 6.87 25.23
N ILE A 216 -35.06 6.50 24.45
CA ILE A 216 -35.06 6.68 22.98
C ILE A 216 -34.96 8.15 22.59
N VAL A 217 -35.63 9.07 23.32
CA VAL A 217 -35.55 10.52 23.09
C VAL A 217 -34.14 11.07 23.35
N MET A 218 -33.35 10.45 24.23
CA MET A 218 -31.97 10.86 24.46
C MET A 218 -31.01 10.48 23.31
N VAL A 219 -31.36 9.52 22.45
CA VAL A 219 -30.54 9.10 21.31
C VAL A 219 -30.27 10.24 20.32
N PRO A 220 -31.26 10.96 19.80
CA PRO A 220 -31.02 12.11 18.94
C PRO A 220 -30.11 13.17 19.59
N VAL A 221 -30.21 13.38 20.90
CA VAL A 221 -29.34 14.30 21.64
C VAL A 221 -27.89 13.81 21.58
N MET A 222 -27.67 12.52 21.87
CA MET A 222 -26.33 11.90 21.80
C MET A 222 -25.77 11.96 20.38
N VAL A 223 -26.54 11.59 19.37
CA VAL A 223 -26.11 11.60 17.95
C VAL A 223 -25.75 13.02 17.50
N LYS A 224 -26.56 14.02 17.85
CA LYS A 224 -26.31 15.43 17.50
C LYS A 224 -25.06 15.97 18.22
N ALA A 225 -24.90 15.70 19.51
CA ALA A 225 -23.74 16.11 20.28
C ALA A 225 -22.46 15.44 19.76
N GLY A 226 -22.48 14.12 19.59
CA GLY A 226 -21.37 13.35 19.05
C GLY A 226 -21.00 13.77 17.65
N GLY A 227 -21.97 13.90 16.75
CA GLY A 227 -21.76 14.35 15.38
C GLY A 227 -21.16 15.76 15.28
N SER A 228 -21.59 16.70 16.16
CA SER A 228 -21.03 18.04 16.20
C SER A 228 -19.55 18.04 16.64
N ILE A 229 -19.22 17.25 17.64
CA ILE A 229 -17.83 17.12 18.11
C ILE A 229 -16.98 16.40 17.06
N ALA A 230 -17.48 15.29 16.49
CA ALA A 230 -16.79 14.52 15.46
C ALA A 230 -16.46 15.37 14.22
N LYS A 231 -17.39 16.22 13.78
CA LYS A 231 -17.16 17.15 12.64
C LYS A 231 -16.02 18.15 12.93
N ARG A 232 -15.96 18.71 14.14
CA ARG A 232 -14.88 19.62 14.55
C ARG A 232 -13.55 18.88 14.71
N SER A 233 -13.57 17.74 15.38
CA SER A 233 -12.41 16.87 15.56
C SER A 233 -11.80 16.47 14.22
N SER A 234 -12.60 15.97 13.26
CA SER A 234 -12.15 15.60 11.92
C SER A 234 -11.53 16.77 11.15
N ARG A 235 -12.02 18.00 11.35
CA ARG A 235 -11.40 19.18 10.75
C ARG A 235 -10.01 19.44 11.33
N TYR A 236 -9.87 19.47 12.64
CA TYR A 236 -8.59 19.76 13.30
C TYR A 236 -7.57 18.63 13.10
N TYR A 237 -8.01 17.37 13.06
CA TYR A 237 -7.11 16.26 12.70
C TYR A 237 -6.57 16.37 11.28
N ARG A 238 -7.36 16.88 10.31
CA ARG A 238 -6.85 17.13 8.95
C ARG A 238 -5.86 18.28 8.92
N GLU A 239 -6.12 19.35 9.66
CA GLU A 239 -5.19 20.49 9.78
C GLU A 239 -3.88 20.05 10.45
N GLN A 240 -3.94 19.21 11.50
CA GLN A 240 -2.77 18.59 12.15
C GLN A 240 -2.00 17.70 11.17
N GLN A 241 -2.70 16.83 10.42
CA GLN A 241 -2.05 15.93 9.48
C GLN A 241 -1.35 16.67 8.33
N SER A 242 -1.92 17.79 7.88
CA SER A 242 -1.26 18.64 6.90
C SER A 242 0.02 19.24 7.46
N ALA A 243 -0.03 19.81 8.66
CA ALA A 243 1.17 20.39 9.29
C ALA A 243 2.25 19.33 9.61
N LEU A 244 1.83 18.12 9.98
CA LEU A 244 2.77 17.00 10.15
C LEU A 244 3.43 16.60 8.82
N GLY A 245 2.68 16.62 7.73
CA GLY A 245 3.21 16.39 6.38
C GLY A 245 4.24 17.44 5.97
N ASP A 246 3.93 18.72 6.21
CA ASP A 246 4.83 19.84 5.91
C ASP A 246 6.13 19.73 6.74
N LEU A 247 6.03 19.41 8.04
CA LEU A 247 7.18 19.21 8.91
C LEU A 247 8.02 18.00 8.49
N ASN A 248 7.39 16.87 8.17
CA ASN A 248 8.11 15.67 7.72
C ASN A 248 8.82 15.90 6.39
N GLY A 249 8.18 16.60 5.44
CA GLY A 249 8.81 16.99 4.18
C GLY A 249 10.06 17.85 4.39
N TYR A 250 9.98 18.83 5.30
CA TYR A 250 11.12 19.67 5.66
C TYR A 250 12.26 18.86 6.32
N ILE A 251 11.91 17.92 7.22
CA ILE A 251 12.91 17.03 7.85
C ILE A 251 13.60 16.17 6.79
N GLU A 252 12.83 15.54 5.88
CA GLU A 252 13.37 14.69 4.81
C GLU A 252 14.31 15.49 3.89
N GLU A 253 13.90 16.70 3.45
CA GLU A 253 14.70 17.59 2.63
C GLU A 253 16.01 17.98 3.33
N THR A 254 15.91 18.42 4.59
CA THR A 254 17.06 18.88 5.38
C THR A 254 18.03 17.73 5.67
N VAL A 255 17.54 16.54 6.03
CA VAL A 255 18.38 15.36 6.32
C VAL A 255 19.06 14.86 5.05
N THR A 256 18.34 14.80 3.93
CA THR A 256 18.90 14.41 2.63
C THR A 256 19.92 15.43 2.16
N GLY A 257 19.64 16.72 2.33
CA GLY A 257 20.51 17.84 2.01
C GLY A 257 21.54 18.19 3.09
N GLN A 258 21.75 17.39 4.14
CA GLN A 258 22.57 17.74 5.30
C GLN A 258 24.00 18.16 4.95
N LYS A 259 24.60 17.56 3.92
CA LYS A 259 25.92 17.96 3.43
C LYS A 259 25.93 19.39 2.91
N VAL A 260 24.87 19.80 2.22
CA VAL A 260 24.69 21.16 1.68
C VAL A 260 24.49 22.14 2.83
N VAL A 261 23.62 21.83 3.78
CA VAL A 261 23.40 22.65 4.99
C VAL A 261 24.74 22.92 5.70
N LYS A 262 25.57 21.86 5.88
CA LYS A 262 26.89 21.97 6.54
C LYS A 262 27.90 22.78 5.75
N VAL A 263 28.01 22.57 4.44
CA VAL A 263 28.97 23.27 3.59
C VAL A 263 28.69 24.79 3.53
N PHE A 264 27.40 25.16 3.54
CA PHE A 264 26.99 26.57 3.49
C PHE A 264 26.70 27.18 4.86
N CYS A 265 26.95 26.45 5.97
CA CYS A 265 26.76 26.92 7.36
C CYS A 265 25.34 27.48 7.61
N HIS A 266 24.31 26.76 7.14
CA HIS A 266 22.92 27.18 7.25
C HIS A 266 22.16 26.47 8.39
N GLU A 267 22.87 25.89 9.38
CA GLU A 267 22.25 25.12 10.47
C GLU A 267 21.27 25.96 11.30
N ASP A 268 21.66 27.17 11.67
CA ASP A 268 20.85 28.05 12.52
C ASP A 268 19.52 28.40 11.81
N LYS A 269 19.56 28.67 10.50
CA LYS A 269 18.37 28.96 9.71
C LYS A 269 17.48 27.73 9.56
N ALA A 270 18.08 26.55 9.35
CA ALA A 270 17.34 25.29 9.27
C ALA A 270 16.63 24.98 10.60
N VAL A 271 17.27 25.27 11.74
CA VAL A 271 16.66 25.12 13.07
C VAL A 271 15.52 26.12 13.26
N GLU A 272 15.66 27.37 12.84
CA GLU A 272 14.60 28.40 12.94
C GLU A 272 13.36 27.97 12.15
N GLU A 273 13.50 27.57 10.89
CA GLU A 273 12.39 27.08 10.06
C GLU A 273 11.72 25.82 10.64
N PHE A 274 12.53 24.88 11.18
CA PHE A 274 12.00 23.71 11.87
C PHE A 274 11.15 24.10 13.09
N VAL A 275 11.64 25.05 13.90
CA VAL A 275 10.93 25.52 15.10
C VAL A 275 9.60 26.17 14.73
N ASP A 276 9.53 26.93 13.63
CA ASP A 276 8.29 27.54 13.17
C ASP A 276 7.27 26.50 12.72
N LEU A 277 7.68 25.53 11.88
CA LEU A 277 6.81 24.43 11.45
C LEU A 277 6.36 23.56 12.63
N ASN A 278 7.25 23.28 13.58
CA ASN A 278 6.93 22.51 14.77
C ASN A 278 5.96 23.25 15.70
N ASN A 279 6.07 24.57 15.82
CA ASN A 279 5.12 25.40 16.57
C ASN A 279 3.73 25.40 15.90
N ASP A 280 3.66 25.50 14.58
CA ASP A 280 2.38 25.41 13.84
C ASP A 280 1.72 24.02 14.04
N LEU A 281 2.53 22.95 13.94
CA LEU A 281 2.05 21.60 14.26
C LEU A 281 1.53 21.50 15.70
N ARG A 282 2.29 22.05 16.68
CA ARG A 282 1.89 22.04 18.10
C ARG A 282 0.52 22.68 18.31
N GLU A 283 0.26 23.84 17.70
CA GLU A 283 -1.02 24.53 17.86
C GLU A 283 -2.19 23.73 17.26
N LYS A 284 -1.99 23.15 16.09
CA LYS A 284 -2.99 22.32 15.42
C LYS A 284 -3.23 21.02 16.18
N GLN A 285 -2.16 20.42 16.71
CA GLN A 285 -2.22 19.19 17.51
C GLN A 285 -2.98 19.40 18.82
N ILE A 286 -2.77 20.51 19.53
CA ILE A 286 -3.53 20.84 20.75
C ILE A 286 -5.03 20.87 20.47
N LYS A 287 -5.44 21.56 19.38
CA LYS A 287 -6.85 21.64 18.96
C LYS A 287 -7.41 20.28 18.59
N ALA A 288 -6.67 19.50 17.80
CA ALA A 288 -7.08 18.16 17.40
C ALA A 288 -7.25 17.22 18.59
N GLN A 289 -6.27 17.19 19.52
CA GLN A 289 -6.30 16.38 20.72
C GLN A 289 -7.42 16.80 21.69
N PHE A 290 -7.67 18.10 21.85
CA PHE A 290 -8.77 18.61 22.67
C PHE A 290 -10.12 18.14 22.14
N PHE A 291 -10.42 18.37 20.85
CA PHE A 291 -11.71 17.96 20.29
C PHE A 291 -11.85 16.45 20.12
N GLY A 292 -10.75 15.73 19.91
CA GLY A 292 -10.75 14.27 19.94
C GLY A 292 -10.97 13.70 21.33
N GLY A 293 -10.26 14.24 22.32
CA GLY A 293 -10.31 13.78 23.71
C GLY A 293 -11.61 14.11 24.44
N ILE A 294 -12.25 15.24 24.14
CA ILE A 294 -13.50 15.65 24.83
C ILE A 294 -14.72 14.80 24.44
N MET A 295 -14.65 14.08 23.31
CA MET A 295 -15.77 13.27 22.83
C MET A 295 -16.20 12.21 23.86
N GLY A 296 -15.23 11.45 24.40
CA GLY A 296 -15.50 10.43 25.43
C GLY A 296 -16.19 10.99 26.69
N PRO A 297 -15.61 11.99 27.35
CA PRO A 297 -16.24 12.64 28.52
C PRO A 297 -17.63 13.21 28.24
N VAL A 298 -17.85 13.89 27.12
CA VAL A 298 -19.17 14.47 26.79
C VAL A 298 -20.21 13.36 26.58
N MET A 299 -19.88 12.34 25.81
CA MET A 299 -20.79 11.21 25.59
C MET A 299 -21.05 10.41 26.88
N GLY A 300 -20.01 10.23 27.70
CA GLY A 300 -20.15 9.60 29.02
C GLY A 300 -21.05 10.38 29.95
N ASN A 301 -20.90 11.72 30.04
CA ASN A 301 -21.74 12.56 30.88
C ASN A 301 -23.20 12.61 30.39
N ILE A 302 -23.46 12.66 29.09
CA ILE A 302 -24.84 12.53 28.56
C ILE A 302 -25.44 11.18 28.96
N GLY A 303 -24.66 10.10 28.91
CA GLY A 303 -25.07 8.77 29.41
C GLY A 303 -25.39 8.77 30.91
N GLN A 304 -24.58 9.47 31.76
CA GLN A 304 -24.85 9.59 33.20
C GLN A 304 -26.10 10.44 33.48
N VAL A 305 -26.35 11.49 32.72
CA VAL A 305 -27.59 12.27 32.82
C VAL A 305 -28.80 11.39 32.49
N CYS A 306 -28.74 10.63 31.37
CA CYS A 306 -29.77 9.66 31.00
C CYS A 306 -30.01 8.63 32.11
N TYR A 307 -28.94 8.08 32.70
CA TYR A 307 -29.00 7.18 33.84
C TYR A 307 -29.69 7.82 35.05
N GLY A 308 -29.29 9.03 35.43
CA GLY A 308 -29.89 9.76 36.56
C GLY A 308 -31.39 10.03 36.38
N LEU A 309 -31.79 10.48 35.19
CA LEU A 309 -33.20 10.70 34.83
C LEU A 309 -34.00 9.39 34.88
N THR A 310 -33.43 8.32 34.33
CA THR A 310 -34.05 6.99 34.34
C THR A 310 -34.22 6.48 35.77
N ALA A 311 -33.22 6.64 36.64
CA ALA A 311 -33.26 6.25 38.04
C ALA A 311 -34.29 7.06 38.83
N ALA A 312 -34.34 8.38 38.64
CA ALA A 312 -35.29 9.27 39.31
C ALA A 312 -36.74 8.96 38.93
N ILE A 313 -37.04 8.95 37.62
CA ILE A 313 -38.40 8.68 37.13
C ILE A 313 -38.80 7.22 37.42
N GLY A 314 -37.88 6.27 37.23
CA GLY A 314 -38.12 4.87 37.55
C GLY A 314 -38.33 4.64 39.05
N GLY A 315 -37.62 5.35 39.93
CA GLY A 315 -37.84 5.35 41.39
C GLY A 315 -39.24 5.83 41.75
N LEU A 316 -39.75 6.91 41.14
CA LEU A 316 -41.12 7.38 41.28
C LEU A 316 -42.14 6.32 40.82
N LEU A 317 -41.88 5.64 39.68
CA LEU A 317 -42.75 4.56 39.23
C LEU A 317 -42.74 3.35 40.17
N CYS A 318 -41.60 3.04 40.80
CA CYS A 318 -41.54 2.02 41.87
C CYS A 318 -42.34 2.44 43.10
N TYR A 319 -42.24 3.70 43.51
CA TYR A 319 -43.03 4.23 44.65
C TYR A 319 -44.55 4.12 44.40
N PHE A 320 -45.00 4.38 43.18
CA PHE A 320 -46.39 4.21 42.78
C PHE A 320 -46.79 2.76 42.46
N GLY A 321 -45.91 1.79 42.68
CA GLY A 321 -46.19 0.36 42.45
C GLY A 321 -46.31 -0.06 40.97
N ARG A 322 -45.91 0.82 40.03
CA ARG A 322 -46.00 0.55 38.59
C ARG A 322 -44.76 -0.15 38.00
N LEU A 323 -43.70 -0.27 38.79
CA LEU A 323 -42.45 -0.94 38.41
C LEU A 323 -41.87 -1.63 39.64
N SER A 324 -41.29 -2.85 39.48
CA SER A 324 -40.57 -3.51 40.58
C SER A 324 -39.14 -2.94 40.73
N ILE A 325 -38.53 -3.09 41.88
CA ILE A 325 -37.13 -2.66 42.15
C ILE A 325 -36.17 -3.40 41.19
N GLY A 326 -36.37 -4.71 41.01
CA GLY A 326 -35.59 -5.48 40.04
C GLY A 326 -35.82 -5.02 38.61
N GLY A 327 -37.05 -4.62 38.24
CA GLY A 327 -37.35 -4.02 36.95
C GLY A 327 -36.61 -2.71 36.73
N LEU A 328 -36.54 -1.84 37.73
CA LEU A 328 -35.77 -0.60 37.69
C LEU A 328 -34.27 -0.88 37.53
N THR A 329 -33.72 -1.81 38.31
CA THR A 329 -32.29 -2.20 38.24
C THR A 329 -31.90 -2.67 36.83
N VAL A 330 -32.71 -3.52 36.22
CA VAL A 330 -32.49 -4.02 34.88
C VAL A 330 -32.63 -2.90 33.85
N PHE A 331 -33.65 -2.05 33.99
CA PHE A 331 -33.89 -0.94 33.08
C PHE A 331 -32.71 0.05 33.05
N VAL A 332 -32.20 0.40 34.20
CA VAL A 332 -31.05 1.28 34.37
C VAL A 332 -29.77 0.65 33.77
N ASN A 333 -29.59 -0.66 33.91
CA ASN A 333 -28.48 -1.38 33.27
C ASN A 333 -28.61 -1.34 31.75
N TYR A 334 -29.79 -1.61 31.19
CA TYR A 334 -30.01 -1.50 29.74
C TYR A 334 -29.88 -0.08 29.21
N SER A 335 -30.27 0.93 29.95
CA SER A 335 -30.04 2.33 29.56
C SER A 335 -28.55 2.65 29.38
N ARG A 336 -27.67 2.08 30.18
CA ARG A 336 -26.21 2.17 30.00
C ARG A 336 -25.71 1.34 28.82
N GLN A 337 -26.17 0.10 28.68
CA GLN A 337 -25.80 -0.77 27.58
C GLN A 337 -26.24 -0.24 26.22
N PHE A 338 -27.32 0.53 26.16
CA PHE A 338 -27.86 1.10 24.93
C PHE A 338 -26.93 2.15 24.28
N SER A 339 -26.23 2.93 25.10
CA SER A 339 -25.34 4.01 24.62
C SER A 339 -24.03 3.50 24.01
N ARG A 340 -23.56 2.33 24.46
CA ARG A 340 -22.25 1.78 24.06
C ARG A 340 -22.18 1.41 22.57
N PRO A 341 -23.10 0.62 22.00
CA PRO A 341 -23.08 0.28 20.58
C PRO A 341 -23.20 1.49 19.65
N ILE A 342 -23.93 2.54 20.05
CA ILE A 342 -24.07 3.76 19.27
C ILE A 342 -22.71 4.45 19.13
N ASN A 343 -21.93 4.52 20.20
CA ASN A 343 -20.59 5.08 20.17
C ASN A 343 -19.64 4.22 19.34
N GLU A 344 -19.67 2.89 19.50
CA GLU A 344 -18.84 1.95 18.75
C GLU A 344 -19.12 2.05 17.26
N ILE A 345 -20.38 2.04 16.82
CA ILE A 345 -20.77 2.21 15.41
C ILE A 345 -20.29 3.56 14.87
N SER A 346 -20.44 4.64 15.65
CA SER A 346 -20.00 5.98 15.24
C SER A 346 -18.49 6.06 15.02
N MET A 347 -17.69 5.36 15.82
CA MET A 347 -16.24 5.28 15.65
C MET A 347 -15.84 4.44 14.44
N GLN A 348 -16.59 3.39 14.12
CA GLN A 348 -16.30 2.49 12.99
C GLN A 348 -16.58 3.10 11.61
N VAL A 349 -17.40 4.16 11.51
CA VAL A 349 -17.76 4.78 10.22
C VAL A 349 -16.52 5.19 9.42
N ASN A 350 -15.51 5.79 10.05
CA ASN A 350 -14.28 6.19 9.38
C ASN A 350 -13.47 4.97 8.92
N THR A 351 -13.37 3.93 9.75
CA THR A 351 -12.69 2.67 9.41
C THR A 351 -13.33 2.02 8.19
N ILE A 352 -14.67 2.01 8.13
CA ILE A 352 -15.41 1.48 6.97
C ILE A 352 -15.06 2.24 5.70
N PHE A 353 -15.13 3.57 5.72
CA PHE A 353 -14.82 4.38 4.54
C PHE A 353 -13.36 4.23 4.10
N SER A 354 -12.43 4.20 5.03
CA SER A 354 -11.00 4.00 4.73
C SER A 354 -10.75 2.62 4.14
N ALA A 355 -11.35 1.58 4.71
CA ALA A 355 -11.20 0.21 4.22
C ALA A 355 -11.84 0.01 2.84
N LEU A 356 -13.02 0.60 2.59
CA LEU A 356 -13.65 0.56 1.28
C LEU A 356 -12.84 1.31 0.24
N ALA A 357 -12.30 2.49 0.57
CA ALA A 357 -11.42 3.22 -0.33
C ALA A 357 -10.11 2.45 -0.62
N GLY A 358 -9.53 1.77 0.38
CA GLY A 358 -8.40 0.86 0.20
C GLY A 358 -8.74 -0.31 -0.72
N ALA A 359 -9.90 -0.93 -0.50
CA ALA A 359 -10.37 -2.03 -1.34
C ALA A 359 -10.63 -1.59 -2.79
N GLU A 360 -11.22 -0.40 -3.02
CA GLU A 360 -11.37 0.17 -4.36
C GLU A 360 -10.02 0.33 -5.07
N ARG A 361 -8.98 0.82 -4.36
CA ARG A 361 -7.65 0.95 -4.94
C ARG A 361 -7.01 -0.40 -5.26
N VAL A 362 -7.14 -1.39 -4.37
CA VAL A 362 -6.66 -2.75 -4.61
C VAL A 362 -7.36 -3.37 -5.83
N PHE A 363 -8.69 -3.26 -5.89
CA PHE A 363 -9.46 -3.79 -7.00
C PHE A 363 -9.22 -3.03 -8.31
N ALA A 364 -8.98 -1.73 -8.26
CA ALA A 364 -8.61 -0.96 -9.45
C ALA A 364 -7.29 -1.45 -10.08
N VAL A 365 -6.33 -1.92 -9.27
CA VAL A 365 -5.13 -2.58 -9.80
C VAL A 365 -5.47 -3.92 -10.42
N MET A 366 -6.33 -4.73 -9.77
CA MET A 366 -6.75 -6.05 -10.28
C MET A 366 -7.65 -5.97 -11.53
N ASP A 367 -8.25 -4.83 -11.80
CA ASP A 367 -9.14 -4.60 -12.95
C ASP A 367 -8.45 -3.80 -14.05
N ALA A 368 -7.19 -3.40 -13.85
CA ALA A 368 -6.40 -2.72 -14.87
C ALA A 368 -6.00 -3.70 -15.98
N ASP A 369 -5.84 -3.17 -17.18
CA ASP A 369 -5.52 -3.98 -18.35
C ASP A 369 -4.16 -4.68 -18.18
N VAL A 370 -4.14 -5.98 -18.39
CA VAL A 370 -2.91 -6.80 -18.44
C VAL A 370 -2.20 -6.62 -19.78
N GLU A 371 -0.97 -7.09 -19.85
CA GLU A 371 -0.23 -7.12 -21.12
C GLU A 371 -1.05 -7.91 -22.16
N GLN A 372 -1.20 -7.33 -23.33
CA GLN A 372 -2.03 -7.92 -24.41
C GLN A 372 -1.60 -9.36 -24.69
N ALA A 373 -2.53 -10.29 -24.71
CA ALA A 373 -2.23 -11.68 -25.03
C ALA A 373 -1.56 -11.80 -26.42
N ASP A 374 -0.71 -12.83 -26.57
CA ASP A 374 -0.16 -13.15 -27.89
C ASP A 374 -1.28 -13.59 -28.84
N ASP A 375 -1.13 -13.28 -30.13
CA ASP A 375 -2.07 -13.72 -31.15
C ASP A 375 -2.15 -15.26 -31.19
N GLU A 376 -3.31 -15.82 -31.56
CA GLU A 376 -3.51 -17.27 -31.63
C GLU A 376 -2.55 -17.98 -32.59
N ASP A 377 -2.09 -17.27 -33.64
CA ASP A 377 -1.13 -17.72 -34.64
C ASP A 377 0.33 -17.31 -34.33
N ALA A 378 0.59 -16.76 -33.14
CA ALA A 378 1.93 -16.37 -32.72
C ALA A 378 2.90 -17.55 -32.67
N VAL A 379 4.05 -17.39 -33.31
CA VAL A 379 5.07 -18.42 -33.44
C VAL A 379 6.16 -18.31 -32.39
N GLU A 380 6.80 -19.43 -32.06
CA GLU A 380 8.00 -19.43 -31.24
C GLU A 380 9.22 -19.03 -32.09
N MET A 381 10.08 -18.21 -31.49
CA MET A 381 11.32 -17.77 -32.09
C MET A 381 12.36 -18.88 -31.96
N LYS A 382 12.78 -19.50 -33.10
CA LYS A 382 13.73 -20.62 -33.12
C LYS A 382 14.84 -20.32 -34.11
N ASP A 383 16.05 -20.86 -33.85
CA ASP A 383 17.23 -20.73 -34.72
C ASP A 383 17.56 -19.28 -35.13
N VAL A 384 17.53 -18.39 -34.15
CA VAL A 384 17.62 -16.94 -34.30
C VAL A 384 19.01 -16.55 -34.80
N LYS A 385 19.06 -15.92 -36.00
CA LYS A 385 20.28 -15.32 -36.54
C LYS A 385 20.53 -13.92 -35.96
N GLY A 386 19.45 -13.21 -35.64
CA GLY A 386 19.49 -11.90 -35.04
C GLY A 386 19.59 -10.75 -36.05
N GLU A 387 19.04 -10.89 -37.24
CA GLU A 387 18.85 -9.76 -38.15
C GLU A 387 17.66 -8.94 -37.69
N VAL A 388 17.86 -7.64 -37.44
CA VAL A 388 16.82 -6.73 -36.93
C VAL A 388 16.60 -5.58 -37.90
N ILE A 389 15.35 -5.37 -38.30
CA ILE A 389 14.95 -4.29 -39.18
C ILE A 389 13.78 -3.51 -38.59
N MET A 390 13.89 -2.19 -38.58
CA MET A 390 12.80 -1.26 -38.30
C MET A 390 12.55 -0.41 -39.53
N GLU A 391 11.29 -0.31 -39.95
CA GLU A 391 10.91 0.46 -41.14
C GLU A 391 9.76 1.41 -40.78
N HIS A 392 9.99 2.69 -41.03
CA HIS A 392 9.04 3.78 -40.82
C HIS A 392 8.38 3.79 -39.42
N VAL A 393 9.17 3.48 -38.39
CA VAL A 393 8.65 3.35 -37.02
C VAL A 393 8.39 4.72 -36.42
N ASN A 394 7.11 4.97 -36.09
CA ASN A 394 6.66 6.10 -35.26
C ASN A 394 6.17 5.60 -33.91
N PHE A 395 6.61 6.27 -32.86
CA PHE A 395 6.25 5.89 -31.49
C PHE A 395 6.21 7.06 -30.51
N GLY A 396 5.24 7.03 -29.59
CA GLY A 396 5.15 7.89 -28.41
C GLY A 396 4.57 7.15 -27.21
N TYR A 397 5.06 7.45 -26.02
CA TYR A 397 4.51 6.90 -24.77
C TYR A 397 3.09 7.42 -24.50
N ASP A 398 2.80 8.63 -24.97
CA ASP A 398 1.48 9.26 -24.93
C ASP A 398 1.01 9.59 -26.36
N GLU A 399 -0.30 9.51 -26.62
CA GLU A 399 -0.89 9.75 -27.93
C GLU A 399 -0.56 11.14 -28.50
N ASN A 400 -0.30 12.11 -27.63
CA ASN A 400 -0.04 13.51 -28.00
C ASN A 400 1.44 13.86 -28.14
N LYS A 401 2.37 12.93 -27.86
CA LYS A 401 3.81 13.21 -27.88
C LYS A 401 4.58 12.11 -28.60
N VAL A 402 4.86 12.35 -29.87
CA VAL A 402 5.72 11.46 -30.66
C VAL A 402 7.17 11.62 -30.19
N ILE A 403 7.81 10.50 -29.83
CA ILE A 403 9.21 10.42 -29.38
C ILE A 403 10.12 9.94 -30.50
N LEU A 404 9.68 8.93 -31.27
CA LEU A 404 10.42 8.43 -32.45
C LEU A 404 9.63 8.75 -33.70
N LYS A 405 10.33 9.27 -34.72
CA LYS A 405 9.75 9.73 -35.98
C LYS A 405 10.48 9.09 -37.15
N ASP A 406 9.75 8.31 -37.94
CA ASP A 406 10.25 7.67 -39.15
C ASP A 406 11.59 6.94 -38.97
N ILE A 407 11.71 6.14 -37.90
CA ILE A 407 12.94 5.38 -37.62
C ILE A 407 13.10 4.26 -38.64
N ASN A 408 14.23 4.32 -39.33
CA ASN A 408 14.67 3.30 -40.29
C ASN A 408 16.02 2.73 -39.86
N LEU A 409 16.03 1.48 -39.37
CA LEU A 409 17.18 0.80 -38.79
C LEU A 409 17.36 -0.57 -39.44
N TYR A 410 18.60 -0.91 -39.80
CA TYR A 410 18.98 -2.22 -40.32
C TYR A 410 20.22 -2.70 -39.57
N ALA A 411 20.12 -3.84 -38.91
CA ALA A 411 21.22 -4.49 -38.21
C ALA A 411 21.34 -5.93 -38.68
N HIS A 412 22.49 -6.27 -39.26
CA HIS A 412 22.77 -7.64 -39.72
C HIS A 412 23.13 -8.57 -38.53
N ALA A 413 22.96 -9.86 -38.74
CA ALA A 413 23.31 -10.88 -37.73
C ALA A 413 24.77 -10.72 -37.29
N GLY A 414 24.98 -10.63 -35.97
CA GLY A 414 26.28 -10.44 -35.32
C GLY A 414 26.86 -9.02 -35.42
N GLN A 415 26.14 -8.05 -35.99
CA GLN A 415 26.56 -6.66 -36.11
C GLN A 415 26.42 -5.90 -34.80
N LYS A 416 27.39 -5.04 -34.50
CA LYS A 416 27.37 -4.11 -33.36
C LYS A 416 26.89 -2.74 -33.83
N VAL A 417 25.72 -2.32 -33.35
CA VAL A 417 25.11 -1.01 -33.65
C VAL A 417 25.16 -0.13 -32.40
N ALA A 418 25.76 1.05 -32.51
CA ALA A 418 25.83 2.02 -31.41
C ALA A 418 24.85 3.19 -31.66
N PHE A 419 24.05 3.51 -30.65
CA PHE A 419 23.20 4.71 -30.64
C PHE A 419 23.90 5.84 -29.91
N VAL A 420 24.02 6.99 -30.56
CA VAL A 420 24.64 8.20 -30.04
C VAL A 420 23.67 9.37 -30.18
N GLY A 421 23.64 10.29 -29.23
CA GLY A 421 22.76 11.47 -29.27
C GLY A 421 22.51 12.02 -27.88
N SER A 422 21.92 13.21 -27.79
CA SER A 422 21.59 13.86 -26.53
C SER A 422 20.59 13.06 -25.68
N THR A 423 20.53 13.37 -24.38
CA THR A 423 19.50 12.82 -23.47
C THR A 423 18.11 13.15 -23.99
N GLY A 424 17.21 12.17 -24.00
CA GLY A 424 15.88 12.33 -24.58
C GLY A 424 15.77 12.22 -26.11
N ALA A 425 16.87 11.92 -26.83
CA ALA A 425 16.83 11.72 -28.28
C ALA A 425 16.06 10.45 -28.74
N GLY A 426 15.66 9.56 -27.82
CA GLY A 426 14.90 8.34 -28.13
C GLY A 426 15.72 7.04 -28.13
N LYS A 427 16.98 7.06 -27.68
CA LYS A 427 17.87 5.87 -27.66
C LYS A 427 17.27 4.70 -26.86
N THR A 428 16.93 4.92 -25.62
CA THR A 428 16.31 3.89 -24.73
C THR A 428 14.92 3.48 -25.24
N THR A 429 14.21 4.37 -25.93
CA THR A 429 12.90 4.03 -26.53
C THR A 429 13.04 2.97 -27.62
N ILE A 430 14.07 3.05 -28.48
CA ILE A 430 14.34 2.03 -29.51
C ILE A 430 14.55 0.66 -28.83
N THR A 431 15.35 0.59 -27.77
CA THR A 431 15.65 -0.67 -27.07
C THR A 431 14.43 -1.25 -26.34
N ASN A 432 13.54 -0.40 -25.82
CA ASN A 432 12.28 -0.83 -25.24
C ASN A 432 11.33 -1.42 -26.28
N LEU A 433 11.33 -0.88 -27.50
CA LEU A 433 10.52 -1.42 -28.60
C LEU A 433 11.06 -2.76 -29.12
N LEU A 434 12.37 -2.96 -29.13
CA LEU A 434 12.97 -4.26 -29.50
C LEU A 434 12.52 -5.39 -28.58
N ASN A 435 12.41 -5.13 -27.27
CA ASN A 435 11.91 -6.08 -26.27
C ASN A 435 10.37 -6.17 -26.25
N ARG A 436 9.70 -5.41 -27.12
CA ARG A 436 8.24 -5.31 -27.13
C ARG A 436 7.66 -5.04 -25.74
N PHE A 437 8.30 -4.11 -24.98
CA PHE A 437 7.71 -3.57 -23.76
C PHE A 437 6.57 -2.60 -24.06
N TYR A 438 6.60 -2.06 -25.29
CA TYR A 438 5.57 -1.19 -25.86
C TYR A 438 5.32 -1.61 -27.31
N ASP A 439 4.08 -1.54 -27.77
CA ASP A 439 3.73 -1.74 -29.16
C ASP A 439 3.79 -0.40 -29.93
N ILE A 440 4.31 -0.44 -31.16
CA ILE A 440 4.44 0.73 -32.04
C ILE A 440 3.09 1.17 -32.59
N GLN A 441 2.94 2.48 -32.83
CA GLN A 441 1.75 3.03 -33.47
C GLN A 441 1.77 2.85 -34.99
N GLU A 442 2.92 3.11 -35.63
CA GLU A 442 3.10 3.00 -37.10
C GLU A 442 4.44 2.37 -37.43
N GLY A 443 4.54 1.78 -38.63
CA GLY A 443 5.73 1.11 -39.10
C GLY A 443 5.77 -0.39 -38.78
N THR A 444 6.93 -1.01 -38.97
CA THR A 444 7.18 -2.44 -38.70
C THR A 444 8.52 -2.65 -38.00
N ILE A 445 8.57 -3.62 -37.10
CA ILE A 445 9.81 -4.13 -36.51
C ILE A 445 9.86 -5.62 -36.79
N THR A 446 10.89 -6.06 -37.52
CA THR A 446 11.07 -7.47 -37.85
C THR A 446 12.38 -8.00 -37.28
N ILE A 447 12.36 -9.26 -36.85
CA ILE A 447 13.55 -10.02 -36.48
C ILE A 447 13.58 -11.28 -37.35
N ASP A 448 14.68 -11.48 -38.05
CA ASP A 448 14.85 -12.58 -39.03
C ASP A 448 13.69 -12.64 -40.06
N GLY A 449 13.18 -11.46 -40.46
CA GLY A 449 12.12 -11.30 -41.48
C GLY A 449 10.69 -11.51 -40.97
N ILE A 450 10.48 -11.77 -39.66
CA ILE A 450 9.15 -11.92 -39.06
C ILE A 450 8.87 -10.73 -38.14
N ASP A 451 7.67 -10.15 -38.26
CA ASP A 451 7.23 -9.05 -37.40
C ASP A 451 7.22 -9.49 -35.91
N VAL A 452 7.77 -8.65 -35.03
CA VAL A 452 7.84 -8.92 -33.58
C VAL A 452 6.45 -9.12 -32.96
N LYS A 453 5.38 -8.61 -33.54
CA LYS A 453 4.00 -8.83 -33.12
C LYS A 453 3.54 -10.27 -33.32
N LYS A 454 4.11 -10.97 -34.30
CA LYS A 454 3.80 -12.37 -34.63
C LYS A 454 4.58 -13.39 -33.82
N TYR A 455 5.53 -12.95 -33.00
CA TYR A 455 6.21 -13.83 -32.07
C TYR A 455 5.48 -13.89 -30.71
N LYS A 456 5.53 -15.07 -30.07
CA LYS A 456 5.19 -15.17 -28.63
C LYS A 456 6.13 -14.29 -27.84
N ARG A 457 5.61 -13.35 -27.04
CA ARG A 457 6.42 -12.40 -26.25
C ARG A 457 7.47 -13.07 -25.39
N ARG A 458 7.11 -14.19 -24.75
CA ARG A 458 8.04 -14.95 -23.94
C ARG A 458 9.23 -15.42 -24.78
N SER A 459 8.97 -16.04 -25.94
CA SER A 459 10.02 -16.53 -26.82
C SER A 459 10.87 -15.40 -27.40
N LEU A 460 10.28 -14.24 -27.72
CA LEU A 460 10.99 -13.03 -28.13
C LEU A 460 11.97 -12.57 -27.04
N ARG A 461 11.48 -12.42 -25.79
CA ARG A 461 12.28 -11.93 -24.65
C ARG A 461 13.36 -12.91 -24.20
N GLU A 462 13.15 -14.22 -24.36
CA GLU A 462 14.16 -15.24 -24.11
C GLU A 462 15.36 -15.15 -25.09
N ASN A 463 15.14 -14.60 -26.29
CA ASN A 463 16.16 -14.44 -27.31
C ASN A 463 16.80 -13.03 -27.35
N ILE A 464 16.43 -12.14 -26.44
CA ILE A 464 17.00 -10.80 -26.30
C ILE A 464 17.49 -10.61 -24.88
N ALA A 465 18.81 -10.55 -24.67
CA ALA A 465 19.39 -10.22 -23.37
C ALA A 465 19.53 -8.71 -23.23
N MET A 466 19.27 -8.19 -22.03
CA MET A 466 19.39 -6.76 -21.73
C MET A 466 20.29 -6.52 -20.51
N VAL A 467 21.25 -5.63 -20.66
CA VAL A 467 22.06 -5.09 -19.57
C VAL A 467 21.60 -3.66 -19.33
N LEU A 468 20.91 -3.42 -18.23
CA LEU A 468 20.33 -2.13 -17.88
C LEU A 468 21.39 -1.21 -17.23
N GLN A 469 21.16 0.10 -17.35
CA GLN A 469 21.94 1.13 -16.68
C GLN A 469 21.86 0.97 -15.16
N ASP A 470 20.67 0.88 -14.61
CA ASP A 470 20.42 0.62 -13.20
C ASP A 470 20.36 -0.90 -12.99
N THR A 471 21.35 -1.41 -12.27
CA THR A 471 21.46 -2.85 -11.99
C THR A 471 20.62 -3.20 -10.78
N HIS A 472 19.59 -4.01 -10.96
CA HIS A 472 18.80 -4.59 -9.87
C HIS A 472 19.25 -6.03 -9.56
N LEU A 473 19.60 -6.25 -8.29
CA LEU A 473 19.94 -7.56 -7.76
C LEU A 473 18.88 -8.00 -6.74
N PHE A 474 18.54 -9.27 -6.78
CA PHE A 474 17.57 -9.83 -5.84
C PHE A 474 18.27 -10.35 -4.58
N SER A 475 17.56 -10.31 -3.46
CA SER A 475 18.02 -10.97 -2.24
C SER A 475 18.21 -12.46 -2.48
N GLY A 476 19.38 -12.99 -2.14
CA GLY A 476 19.80 -14.35 -2.43
C GLY A 476 21.30 -14.42 -2.68
N THR A 477 21.82 -15.57 -3.11
CA THR A 477 23.24 -15.73 -3.36
C THR A 477 23.69 -15.06 -4.67
N VAL A 478 24.99 -14.80 -4.80
CA VAL A 478 25.60 -14.36 -6.07
C VAL A 478 25.28 -15.37 -7.19
N ARG A 479 25.37 -16.67 -6.89
CA ARG A 479 25.04 -17.75 -7.80
C ARG A 479 23.60 -17.66 -8.32
N GLU A 480 22.62 -17.50 -7.44
CA GLU A 480 21.20 -17.34 -7.80
C GLU A 480 20.95 -16.10 -8.64
N ASN A 481 21.62 -15.00 -8.33
CA ASN A 481 21.51 -13.78 -9.10
C ASN A 481 22.06 -13.90 -10.52
N ILE A 482 23.15 -14.63 -10.74
CA ILE A 482 23.64 -14.93 -12.09
C ILE A 482 22.70 -15.91 -12.80
N ARG A 483 22.24 -16.96 -12.09
CA ARG A 483 21.32 -18.00 -12.61
C ARG A 483 19.96 -17.43 -13.03
N TYR A 484 19.60 -16.21 -12.58
CA TYR A 484 18.39 -15.53 -13.00
C TYR A 484 18.33 -15.37 -14.54
N GLY A 485 19.47 -15.29 -15.23
CA GLY A 485 19.54 -15.25 -16.71
C GLY A 485 19.09 -16.54 -17.39
N ARG A 486 19.23 -17.69 -16.71
CA ARG A 486 18.75 -19.01 -17.16
C ARG A 486 18.62 -19.94 -15.93
N PRO A 487 17.38 -20.14 -15.42
CA PRO A 487 17.13 -20.83 -14.16
C PRO A 487 17.61 -22.29 -14.08
N ASP A 488 17.66 -22.98 -15.22
CA ASP A 488 18.08 -24.38 -15.36
C ASP A 488 19.60 -24.57 -15.62
N ALA A 489 20.37 -23.47 -15.58
CA ALA A 489 21.82 -23.54 -15.77
C ALA A 489 22.54 -24.26 -14.63
N THR A 490 23.57 -25.05 -14.98
CA THR A 490 24.44 -25.72 -14.01
C THR A 490 25.37 -24.73 -13.30
N ASP A 491 26.00 -25.17 -12.21
CA ASP A 491 26.96 -24.34 -11.46
C ASP A 491 28.19 -24.00 -12.33
N GLU A 492 28.66 -24.94 -13.16
CA GLU A 492 29.77 -24.76 -14.07
C GLU A 492 29.44 -23.69 -15.15
N GLU A 493 28.21 -23.70 -15.65
CA GLU A 493 27.75 -22.68 -16.62
C GLU A 493 27.67 -21.30 -15.97
N VAL A 494 27.20 -21.20 -14.73
CA VAL A 494 27.21 -19.96 -13.94
C VAL A 494 28.63 -19.44 -13.76
N GLU A 495 29.58 -20.29 -13.38
CA GLU A 495 30.98 -19.89 -13.27
C GLU A 495 31.58 -19.45 -14.60
N GLN A 496 31.26 -20.15 -15.69
CA GLN A 496 31.73 -19.78 -17.01
C GLN A 496 31.16 -18.43 -17.46
N ALA A 497 29.89 -18.16 -17.19
CA ALA A 497 29.27 -16.86 -17.44
C ALA A 497 29.96 -15.74 -16.63
N ALA A 498 30.27 -15.99 -15.36
CA ALA A 498 31.00 -15.05 -14.51
C ALA A 498 32.44 -14.80 -15.03
N LYS A 499 33.12 -15.82 -15.55
CA LYS A 499 34.43 -15.66 -16.21
C LYS A 499 34.33 -14.83 -17.48
N THR A 500 33.30 -15.04 -18.28
CA THR A 500 33.03 -14.25 -19.50
C THR A 500 32.81 -12.77 -19.16
N ALA A 501 32.03 -12.51 -18.12
CA ALA A 501 31.75 -11.17 -17.60
C ALA A 501 32.91 -10.53 -16.82
N SER A 502 34.07 -11.20 -16.66
CA SER A 502 35.17 -10.75 -15.80
C SER A 502 34.79 -10.61 -14.30
N ALA A 503 33.69 -11.25 -13.88
CA ALA A 503 33.17 -11.19 -12.51
C ALA A 503 33.83 -12.22 -11.57
N HIS A 504 34.26 -13.38 -12.09
CA HIS A 504 34.78 -14.50 -11.29
C HIS A 504 35.86 -14.09 -10.29
N SER A 505 36.80 -13.24 -10.68
CA SER A 505 37.93 -12.85 -9.83
C SER A 505 37.53 -12.07 -8.58
N PHE A 506 36.50 -11.23 -8.65
CA PHE A 506 36.00 -10.54 -7.46
C PHE A 506 35.09 -11.45 -6.62
N ILE A 507 34.24 -12.28 -7.26
CA ILE A 507 33.38 -13.25 -6.57
C ILE A 507 34.21 -14.15 -5.66
N MET A 508 35.32 -14.70 -6.15
CA MET A 508 36.22 -15.56 -5.36
C MET A 508 36.93 -14.84 -4.21
N ARG A 509 36.84 -13.53 -4.12
CA ARG A 509 37.35 -12.71 -2.99
C ARG A 509 36.29 -12.37 -1.97
N LEU A 510 35.03 -12.66 -2.25
CA LEU A 510 33.97 -12.56 -1.25
C LEU A 510 34.13 -13.70 -0.24
N GLU A 511 33.63 -13.51 0.97
CA GLU A 511 33.79 -14.44 2.09
C GLU A 511 33.34 -15.86 1.75
N ASP A 512 32.16 -16.01 1.13
CA ASP A 512 31.57 -17.28 0.70
C ASP A 512 31.57 -17.45 -0.83
N GLY A 513 32.34 -16.68 -1.56
CA GLY A 513 32.43 -16.76 -3.02
C GLY A 513 31.07 -16.63 -3.72
N TYR A 514 30.69 -17.63 -4.52
CA TYR A 514 29.41 -17.68 -5.22
C TYR A 514 28.20 -17.82 -4.30
N ASP A 515 28.39 -18.31 -3.08
CA ASP A 515 27.32 -18.54 -2.11
C ASP A 515 27.15 -17.34 -1.15
N THR A 516 27.93 -16.28 -1.37
CA THR A 516 27.77 -15.00 -0.66
C THR A 516 26.35 -14.45 -0.87
N VAL A 517 25.65 -14.19 0.23
CA VAL A 517 24.30 -13.64 0.21
C VAL A 517 24.34 -12.14 -0.06
N LEU A 518 23.53 -11.70 -1.02
CA LEU A 518 23.34 -10.30 -1.37
C LEU A 518 22.18 -9.71 -0.55
N GLU A 519 22.43 -8.58 0.08
CA GLU A 519 21.43 -7.82 0.81
C GLU A 519 20.78 -6.80 -0.14
N GLY A 520 19.49 -6.63 -0.05
CA GLY A 520 18.64 -5.69 -0.78
C GLY A 520 19.34 -4.90 -1.90
N ASP A 521 19.10 -5.27 -3.16
CA ASP A 521 19.71 -4.66 -4.34
C ASP A 521 21.27 -4.72 -4.39
N GLY A 522 21.88 -5.64 -3.61
CA GLY A 522 23.33 -5.83 -3.58
C GLY A 522 24.08 -4.65 -2.94
N THR A 523 23.50 -4.04 -1.89
CA THR A 523 24.10 -2.88 -1.18
C THR A 523 25.46 -3.18 -0.56
N ASN A 524 25.76 -4.46 -0.33
CA ASN A 524 27.08 -4.94 0.13
C ASN A 524 28.14 -5.07 -1.00
N LEU A 525 27.79 -4.72 -2.24
CA LEU A 525 28.69 -4.69 -3.39
C LEU A 525 28.88 -3.26 -3.91
N SER A 526 30.05 -3.00 -4.52
CA SER A 526 30.25 -1.74 -5.26
C SER A 526 29.38 -1.70 -6.53
N GLN A 527 29.11 -0.51 -7.05
CA GLN A 527 28.34 -0.33 -8.28
C GLN A 527 28.96 -1.11 -9.45
N GLY A 528 30.27 -1.10 -9.63
CA GLY A 528 30.94 -1.85 -10.68
C GLY A 528 30.82 -3.37 -10.50
N GLN A 529 30.87 -3.89 -9.26
CA GLN A 529 30.64 -5.30 -8.98
C GLN A 529 29.21 -5.72 -9.32
N ARG A 530 28.23 -4.90 -8.98
CA ARG A 530 26.82 -5.13 -9.38
C ARG A 530 26.68 -5.19 -10.91
N GLN A 531 27.32 -4.25 -11.62
CA GLN A 531 27.32 -4.23 -13.09
C GLN A 531 27.94 -5.50 -13.69
N LEU A 532 29.07 -6.00 -13.14
CA LEU A 532 29.66 -7.25 -13.58
C LEU A 532 28.74 -8.45 -13.37
N LEU A 533 27.94 -8.49 -12.30
CA LEU A 533 26.93 -9.54 -12.10
C LEU A 533 25.80 -9.44 -13.13
N ASN A 534 25.37 -8.23 -13.49
CA ASN A 534 24.37 -8.02 -14.54
C ASN A 534 24.87 -8.50 -15.91
N ILE A 535 26.14 -8.20 -16.24
CA ILE A 535 26.81 -8.73 -17.44
C ILE A 535 26.88 -10.27 -17.40
N ALA A 536 27.19 -10.87 -16.22
CA ALA A 536 27.22 -12.33 -16.07
C ALA A 536 25.84 -12.95 -16.27
N ARG A 537 24.78 -12.31 -15.78
CA ARG A 537 23.38 -12.69 -16.02
C ARG A 537 23.06 -12.72 -17.51
N ALA A 538 23.43 -11.68 -18.23
CA ALA A 538 23.25 -11.59 -19.69
C ALA A 538 24.15 -12.59 -20.46
N ALA A 539 25.34 -12.91 -19.93
CA ALA A 539 26.20 -13.94 -20.53
C ALA A 539 25.60 -15.34 -20.41
N LEU A 540 24.96 -15.63 -19.28
CA LEU A 540 24.33 -16.93 -19.02
C LEU A 540 23.08 -17.18 -19.86
N SER A 541 22.34 -16.14 -20.25
CA SER A 541 21.12 -16.26 -21.07
C SER A 541 21.36 -16.84 -22.45
N LEU A 542 22.58 -16.72 -23.01
CA LEU A 542 22.97 -17.14 -24.34
C LEU A 542 22.13 -16.52 -25.48
N ALA A 543 21.38 -15.48 -25.21
CA ALA A 543 20.52 -14.82 -26.20
C ALA A 543 21.35 -14.30 -27.40
N PRO A 544 20.90 -14.52 -28.65
CA PRO A 544 21.61 -14.08 -29.86
C PRO A 544 21.56 -12.56 -30.08
N ILE A 545 20.59 -11.89 -29.51
CA ILE A 545 20.46 -10.43 -29.56
C ILE A 545 20.76 -9.85 -28.21
N LEU A 546 21.54 -8.78 -28.15
CA LEU A 546 21.99 -8.14 -26.94
C LEU A 546 21.68 -6.64 -26.98
N VAL A 547 21.10 -6.12 -25.92
CA VAL A 547 20.85 -4.70 -25.70
C VAL A 547 21.67 -4.25 -24.49
N LEU A 548 22.50 -3.23 -24.69
CA LEU A 548 23.37 -2.69 -23.65
C LEU A 548 23.04 -1.22 -23.44
N ASP A 549 22.58 -0.89 -22.24
CA ASP A 549 22.42 0.49 -21.78
C ASP A 549 23.62 0.84 -20.89
N GLU A 550 24.58 1.56 -21.45
CA GLU A 550 25.90 1.79 -20.86
C GLU A 550 25.88 3.07 -20.03
N ALA A 551 25.79 2.95 -18.69
CA ALA A 551 26.14 4.04 -17.79
C ALA A 551 27.07 3.57 -16.67
N THR A 552 28.31 4.00 -16.74
CA THR A 552 29.35 3.67 -15.77
C THR A 552 29.97 4.93 -15.16
N SER A 553 29.14 5.95 -14.88
CA SER A 553 29.59 7.29 -14.46
C SER A 553 30.26 7.37 -13.06
N SER A 554 30.37 6.26 -12.32
CA SER A 554 30.87 6.28 -10.93
C SER A 554 31.68 5.04 -10.55
N VAL A 555 32.42 4.46 -11.49
CA VAL A 555 33.22 3.23 -11.27
C VAL A 555 34.70 3.56 -11.35
N ASP A 556 35.51 2.94 -10.49
CA ASP A 556 36.97 3.08 -10.51
C ASP A 556 37.57 2.50 -11.82
N THR A 557 38.68 3.08 -12.28
CA THR A 557 39.32 2.75 -13.58
C THR A 557 39.63 1.27 -13.75
N ARG A 558 39.99 0.55 -12.66
CA ARG A 558 40.32 -0.87 -12.71
C ARG A 558 39.08 -1.72 -12.96
N THR A 559 38.01 -1.44 -12.24
CA THR A 559 36.73 -2.13 -12.41
C THR A 559 36.11 -1.80 -13.76
N GLU A 560 36.28 -0.56 -14.23
CA GLU A 560 35.90 -0.12 -15.57
C GLU A 560 36.55 -0.97 -16.68
N MET A 561 37.87 -1.24 -16.60
CA MET A 561 38.55 -2.14 -17.54
C MET A 561 37.97 -3.58 -17.51
N HIS A 562 37.56 -4.07 -16.33
CA HIS A 562 36.94 -5.40 -16.22
C HIS A 562 35.55 -5.41 -16.86
N ILE A 563 34.77 -4.32 -16.70
CA ILE A 563 33.47 -4.15 -17.36
C ILE A 563 33.64 -4.12 -18.87
N ASP A 564 34.55 -3.32 -19.41
CA ASP A 564 34.82 -3.21 -20.84
C ASP A 564 35.23 -4.57 -21.44
N HIS A 565 36.16 -5.29 -20.81
CA HIS A 565 36.54 -6.64 -21.24
C HIS A 565 35.38 -7.65 -21.15
N GLY A 566 34.55 -7.57 -20.11
CA GLY A 566 33.35 -8.39 -19.98
C GLY A 566 32.35 -8.13 -21.08
N MET A 567 32.11 -6.85 -21.37
CA MET A 567 31.22 -6.39 -22.45
C MET A 567 31.71 -6.84 -23.83
N GLU A 568 33.00 -6.67 -24.15
CA GLU A 568 33.59 -7.11 -25.43
C GLU A 568 33.42 -8.62 -25.67
N ARG A 569 33.65 -9.43 -24.62
CA ARG A 569 33.43 -10.89 -24.70
C ARG A 569 31.95 -11.23 -24.85
N LEU A 570 31.08 -10.51 -24.14
CA LEU A 570 29.64 -10.72 -24.21
C LEU A 570 29.08 -10.42 -25.60
N MET A 571 29.55 -9.34 -26.24
CA MET A 571 29.12 -8.92 -27.59
C MET A 571 29.56 -9.83 -28.71
N LYS A 572 30.56 -10.71 -28.50
CA LYS A 572 31.12 -11.54 -29.57
C LYS A 572 30.08 -12.53 -30.10
N ASN A 573 29.91 -12.55 -31.44
CA ASN A 573 28.96 -13.40 -32.15
C ASN A 573 27.48 -13.14 -31.79
N ARG A 574 27.13 -11.92 -31.34
CA ARG A 574 25.76 -11.51 -31.05
C ARG A 574 25.43 -10.22 -31.78
N THR A 575 24.20 -10.10 -32.26
CA THR A 575 23.71 -8.81 -32.75
C THR A 575 23.52 -7.90 -31.55
N THR A 576 24.27 -6.79 -31.50
CA THR A 576 24.34 -5.97 -30.31
C THR A 576 23.91 -4.55 -30.57
N PHE A 577 22.97 -4.05 -29.76
CA PHE A 577 22.56 -2.65 -29.73
C PHE A 577 23.12 -2.01 -28.47
N VAL A 578 23.92 -0.96 -28.63
CA VAL A 578 24.58 -0.26 -27.51
C VAL A 578 24.10 1.18 -27.45
N ILE A 579 23.52 1.57 -26.31
CA ILE A 579 23.31 2.99 -25.99
C ILE A 579 24.63 3.50 -25.42
N ALA A 580 25.39 4.20 -26.27
CA ALA A 580 26.75 4.54 -25.93
C ALA A 580 26.84 5.90 -25.23
N HIS A 581 27.36 5.87 -24.01
CA HIS A 581 27.79 7.03 -23.23
C HIS A 581 29.32 7.19 -23.24
N ARG A 582 30.06 6.27 -23.89
CA ARG A 582 31.54 6.26 -23.97
C ARG A 582 32.02 6.25 -25.40
N LEU A 583 33.04 7.06 -25.64
CA LEU A 583 33.69 7.15 -26.93
C LEU A 583 34.38 5.84 -27.37
N SER A 584 34.89 5.03 -26.44
CA SER A 584 35.52 3.73 -26.71
C SER A 584 34.56 2.73 -27.32
N THR A 585 33.37 2.61 -26.80
CA THR A 585 32.32 1.68 -27.26
C THR A 585 31.80 2.09 -28.63
N VAL A 586 31.63 3.40 -28.84
CA VAL A 586 31.20 3.97 -30.13
C VAL A 586 32.23 3.68 -31.22
N ARG A 587 33.52 3.88 -30.93
CA ARG A 587 34.60 3.72 -31.92
C ARG A 587 34.67 2.29 -32.48
N ASN A 588 34.38 1.29 -31.65
CA ASN A 588 34.49 -0.12 -32.02
C ASN A 588 33.16 -0.71 -32.59
N ALA A 589 32.15 0.13 -32.86
CA ALA A 589 30.89 -0.30 -33.45
C ALA A 589 30.99 -0.43 -34.95
N ASP A 590 30.34 -1.45 -35.53
CA ASP A 590 30.28 -1.68 -36.97
C ASP A 590 29.39 -0.64 -37.67
N CYS A 591 28.41 -0.12 -36.93
CA CYS A 591 27.51 0.93 -37.41
C CYS A 591 27.17 1.88 -36.24
N ILE A 592 27.30 3.17 -36.46
CA ILE A 592 26.90 4.21 -35.51
C ILE A 592 25.67 4.90 -36.09
N MET A 593 24.65 5.08 -35.25
CA MET A 593 23.43 5.81 -35.59
C MET A 593 23.32 7.01 -34.63
N VAL A 594 23.29 8.20 -35.23
CA VAL A 594 23.16 9.46 -34.47
C VAL A 594 21.69 9.84 -34.43
N LEU A 595 21.14 9.90 -33.21
CA LEU A 595 19.77 10.30 -32.96
C LEU A 595 19.70 11.75 -32.49
N GLU A 596 18.78 12.51 -33.05
CA GLU A 596 18.44 13.85 -32.63
C GLU A 596 16.94 14.06 -32.75
N GLN A 597 16.28 14.50 -31.65
CA GLN A 597 14.84 14.80 -31.61
C GLN A 597 13.92 13.69 -32.15
N GLY A 598 14.32 12.43 -31.95
CA GLY A 598 13.56 11.25 -32.35
C GLY A 598 13.78 10.78 -33.79
N GLU A 599 14.76 11.30 -34.50
CA GLU A 599 15.11 10.93 -35.89
C GLU A 599 16.54 10.43 -35.95
N ILE A 600 16.85 9.50 -36.88
CA ILE A 600 18.22 9.09 -37.19
C ILE A 600 18.77 10.07 -38.26
N ILE A 601 19.64 10.97 -37.86
CA ILE A 601 20.18 12.04 -38.71
C ILE A 601 21.47 11.63 -39.45
N GLU A 602 22.26 10.72 -38.85
CA GLU A 602 23.50 10.22 -39.43
C GLU A 602 23.64 8.72 -39.20
N ARG A 603 24.21 8.01 -40.17
CA ARG A 603 24.55 6.59 -40.11
C ARG A 603 25.86 6.32 -40.82
N GLY A 604 26.72 5.47 -40.23
CA GLY A 604 28.00 5.06 -40.85
C GLY A 604 28.97 4.50 -39.80
N THR A 605 30.17 4.20 -40.25
CA THR A 605 31.29 3.82 -39.39
C THR A 605 31.91 5.05 -38.71
N HIS A 606 32.75 4.83 -37.70
CA HIS A 606 33.48 5.90 -37.01
C HIS A 606 34.25 6.80 -37.98
N GLU A 607 35.01 6.21 -38.91
CA GLU A 607 35.82 6.94 -39.86
C GLU A 607 34.98 7.75 -40.85
N GLU A 608 33.91 7.15 -41.38
CA GLU A 608 32.99 7.81 -42.33
C GLU A 608 32.30 9.03 -41.70
N LEU A 609 31.83 8.89 -40.46
CA LEU A 609 31.13 9.97 -39.75
C LEU A 609 32.08 11.10 -39.34
N LEU A 610 33.32 10.78 -38.95
CA LEU A 610 34.34 11.80 -38.71
C LEU A 610 34.68 12.57 -39.98
N ALA A 611 34.79 11.88 -41.15
CA ALA A 611 35.07 12.52 -42.42
C ALA A 611 33.94 13.45 -42.88
N LYS A 612 32.68 13.11 -42.59
CA LYS A 612 31.49 13.95 -42.86
C LYS A 612 31.47 15.27 -42.08
N ARG A 613 32.17 15.35 -40.94
CA ARG A 613 32.19 16.52 -40.03
C ARG A 613 30.80 17.00 -39.63
N GLY A 614 29.84 16.09 -39.51
CA GLY A 614 28.48 16.36 -39.12
C GLY A 614 28.27 16.38 -37.60
N ARG A 615 27.07 15.97 -37.16
CA ARG A 615 26.68 15.96 -35.75
C ARG A 615 27.55 15.00 -34.92
N TYR A 616 27.86 13.81 -35.46
CA TYR A 616 28.79 12.88 -34.81
C TYR A 616 30.16 13.48 -34.52
N TYR A 617 30.72 14.22 -35.49
CA TYR A 617 32.01 14.89 -35.31
C TYR A 617 31.95 15.92 -34.16
N GLN A 618 30.86 16.67 -34.08
CA GLN A 618 30.67 17.66 -33.01
C GLN A 618 30.59 17.00 -31.62
N LEU A 619 29.84 15.89 -31.48
CA LEU A 619 29.75 15.09 -30.27
C LEU A 619 31.11 14.46 -29.89
N TYR A 620 31.81 13.89 -30.88
CA TYR A 620 33.11 13.25 -30.65
C TYR A 620 34.22 14.22 -30.24
N THR A 621 34.25 15.43 -30.79
CA THR A 621 35.26 16.44 -30.50
C THR A 621 34.92 17.27 -29.25
N GLY A 622 33.80 17.04 -28.61
CA GLY A 622 33.32 17.81 -27.46
C GLY A 622 32.91 19.25 -27.79
N ALA A 623 32.65 19.55 -29.07
CA ALA A 623 32.09 20.83 -29.49
C ALA A 623 30.61 20.99 -29.06
N VAL A 624 29.94 19.87 -28.77
CA VAL A 624 28.59 19.79 -28.15
C VAL A 624 28.62 18.65 -27.15
N GLU A 625 28.03 18.84 -25.98
CA GLU A 625 27.95 17.83 -24.92
C GLU A 625 27.00 16.68 -25.30
N LEU A 626 27.31 15.46 -24.81
CA LEU A 626 26.49 14.26 -24.95
C LEU A 626 25.29 14.24 -23.98
N ASP A 627 25.08 15.30 -23.18
CA ASP A 627 24.07 15.40 -22.12
C ASP A 627 22.62 15.27 -22.60
#